data_9b4e49656039630eba961667ead0546c
#
_entry.id   9b4e49656039630eba961667ead0546c
#
_cell.length_a   1.000
_cell.length_b   1.000
_cell.length_c   1.000
_cell.angle_alpha   90.00
_cell.angle_beta   90.00
_cell.angle_gamma   90.00
#
_symmetry.space_group_name_H-M   'P 1'
#
loop_
_entity.id
_entity.type
_entity.pdbx_description
1 polymer ?
#
loop_
_entity_poly.entity_id
_entity_poly.type
_entity_poly.pdbx_seq_one_letter_code
_entity_poly.pdbx_strand_id
1 'polypeptide(L)'
;MTGETVLVVEDEGLIALQLIEILEKAGYQVPEPAYSGEMALRTLEKSPIPDLILMDVGLGGSIDGIETARLIRQQWSVPLIFITAYTSDKMLAGMRKVAPDGVLIKPFIYTELLDLVRNVIDHVRST
;
A
#
# COMPACT_ATOMS: atom_id res chain seq x y z
N MET A 1 -13.69 9.17 12.99
CA MET A 1 -13.07 10.14 12.11
C MET A 1 -11.66 9.75 11.75
N THR A 2 -11.30 9.94 10.53
CA THR A 2 -9.99 9.57 10.05
C THR A 2 -9.10 10.80 9.85
N GLY A 3 -8.57 11.03 8.69
CA GLY A 3 -7.63 12.12 8.45
C GLY A 3 -6.21 11.60 8.26
N GLU A 4 -6.03 10.29 8.49
CA GLU A 4 -4.75 9.65 8.22
C GLU A 4 -4.47 9.67 6.72
N THR A 5 -3.20 9.73 6.38
CA THR A 5 -2.75 9.78 5.00
C THR A 5 -2.39 8.38 4.52
N VAL A 6 -2.96 7.99 3.39
CA VAL A 6 -2.70 6.70 2.76
C VAL A 6 -2.11 6.93 1.38
N LEU A 7 -0.91 6.43 1.15
CA LEU A 7 -0.28 6.49 -0.17
C LEU A 7 -0.64 5.24 -0.96
N VAL A 8 -1.18 5.44 -2.16
CA VAL A 8 -1.52 4.34 -3.08
C VAL A 8 -0.40 4.18 -4.10
N VAL A 9 0.13 2.97 -4.23
CA VAL A 9 1.14 2.64 -5.23
C VAL A 9 0.55 1.60 -6.16
N GLU A 10 0.17 2.02 -7.36
CA GLU A 10 -0.57 1.22 -8.33
C GLU A 10 -0.28 1.76 -9.73
N ASP A 11 0.17 0.92 -10.65
CA ASP A 11 0.52 1.37 -11.99
C ASP A 11 -0.67 1.51 -12.94
N GLU A 12 -1.80 0.87 -12.66
CA GLU A 12 -3.01 1.03 -13.45
C GLU A 12 -3.82 2.21 -12.93
N GLY A 13 -3.85 3.29 -13.71
CA GLY A 13 -4.48 4.54 -13.28
C GLY A 13 -5.94 4.41 -12.87
N LEU A 14 -6.71 3.58 -13.58
CA LEU A 14 -8.13 3.38 -13.24
C LEU A 14 -8.28 2.69 -11.88
N ILE A 15 -7.46 1.69 -11.60
CA ILE A 15 -7.50 0.99 -10.31
C ILE A 15 -7.05 1.94 -9.19
N ALA A 16 -5.99 2.71 -9.43
CA ALA A 16 -5.54 3.70 -8.47
C ALA A 16 -6.66 4.68 -8.13
N LEU A 17 -7.37 5.17 -9.15
CA LEU A 17 -8.48 6.10 -8.96
C LEU A 17 -9.60 5.49 -8.13
N GLN A 18 -9.94 4.22 -8.37
CA GLN A 18 -10.95 3.53 -7.59
C GLN A 18 -10.56 3.40 -6.13
N LEU A 19 -9.30 3.04 -5.86
CA LEU A 19 -8.80 2.93 -4.49
C LEU A 19 -8.85 4.28 -3.78
N ILE A 20 -8.43 5.34 -4.46
CA ILE A 20 -8.46 6.70 -3.91
C ILE A 20 -9.88 7.09 -3.54
N GLU A 21 -10.83 6.83 -4.44
CA GLU A 21 -12.23 7.20 -4.20
C GLU A 21 -12.79 6.48 -2.98
N ILE A 22 -12.52 5.18 -2.84
CA ILE A 22 -12.97 4.41 -1.68
C ILE A 22 -12.38 4.98 -0.39
N LEU A 23 -11.08 5.26 -0.40
CA LEU A 23 -10.39 5.76 0.79
C LEU A 23 -10.85 7.17 1.17
N GLU A 24 -11.00 8.06 0.20
CA GLU A 24 -11.42 9.43 0.47
C GLU A 24 -12.85 9.50 1.01
N LYS A 25 -13.74 8.66 0.49
CA LYS A 25 -15.10 8.58 1.01
C LYS A 25 -15.15 8.10 2.46
N ALA A 26 -14.14 7.33 2.87
CA ALA A 26 -14.04 6.87 4.25
C ALA A 26 -13.34 7.89 5.16
N GLY A 27 -12.89 9.01 4.62
CA GLY A 27 -12.30 10.11 5.40
C GLY A 27 -10.79 10.15 5.40
N TYR A 28 -10.11 9.25 4.67
CA TYR A 28 -8.65 9.29 4.57
C TYR A 28 -8.19 10.38 3.62
N GLN A 29 -7.00 10.90 3.87
CA GLN A 29 -6.34 11.80 2.94
C GLN A 29 -5.46 10.97 2.03
N VAL A 30 -5.61 11.14 0.71
CA VAL A 30 -4.85 10.35 -0.26
C VAL A 30 -4.12 11.32 -1.18
N PRO A 31 -2.80 11.42 -1.06
CA PRO A 31 -2.03 12.27 -1.97
C PRO A 31 -2.00 11.66 -3.36
N GLU A 32 -1.37 12.36 -4.29
CA GLU A 32 -1.22 11.84 -5.64
C GLU A 32 -0.60 10.45 -5.59
N PRO A 33 -1.18 9.46 -6.29
CA PRO A 33 -0.66 8.10 -6.23
C PRO A 33 0.69 7.99 -6.93
N ALA A 34 1.46 6.99 -6.52
CA ALA A 34 2.69 6.63 -7.21
C ALA A 34 2.36 5.52 -8.20
N TYR A 35 2.77 5.69 -9.44
CA TYR A 35 2.45 4.74 -10.51
C TYR A 35 3.56 3.72 -10.75
N SER A 36 4.62 3.78 -9.96
CA SER A 36 5.73 2.82 -10.02
C SER A 36 6.43 2.76 -8.68
N GLY A 37 7.26 1.74 -8.49
CA GLY A 37 8.07 1.63 -7.28
C GLY A 37 9.05 2.79 -7.15
N GLU A 38 9.69 3.17 -8.25
CA GLU A 38 10.63 4.29 -8.25
C GLU A 38 9.95 5.59 -7.83
N MET A 39 8.74 5.82 -8.34
CA MET A 39 7.98 7.01 -7.99
C MET A 39 7.59 7.02 -6.51
N ALA A 40 7.24 5.84 -5.97
CA ALA A 40 6.93 5.71 -4.55
C ALA A 40 8.12 6.09 -3.68
N LEU A 41 9.32 5.62 -4.04
CA LEU A 41 10.52 5.94 -3.30
C LEU A 41 10.82 7.45 -3.33
N ARG A 42 10.66 8.08 -4.50
CA ARG A 42 10.85 9.53 -4.62
C ARG A 42 9.83 10.30 -3.79
N THR A 43 8.59 9.85 -3.78
CA THR A 43 7.54 10.49 -2.98
C THR A 43 7.91 10.47 -1.50
N LEU A 44 8.38 9.33 -1.00
CA LEU A 44 8.75 9.19 0.40
C LEU A 44 9.95 10.06 0.78
N GLU A 45 10.86 10.30 -0.16
CA GLU A 45 12.02 11.16 0.09
C GLU A 45 11.65 12.64 0.17
N LYS A 46 10.62 13.07 -0.56
CA LYS A 46 10.31 14.49 -0.76
C LYS A 46 9.09 14.98 0.02
N SER A 47 8.30 14.07 0.54
CA SER A 47 7.01 14.41 1.17
C SER A 47 6.95 13.87 2.59
N PRO A 48 6.02 14.36 3.43
CA PRO A 48 5.81 13.75 4.73
C PRO A 48 5.47 12.26 4.58
N ILE A 49 5.95 11.45 5.51
CA ILE A 49 5.71 10.01 5.49
C ILE A 49 4.21 9.75 5.73
N PRO A 50 3.56 8.95 4.88
CA PRO A 50 2.14 8.65 5.09
C PRO A 50 1.94 7.74 6.30
N ASP A 51 0.70 7.63 6.76
CA ASP A 51 0.36 6.74 7.86
C ASP A 51 0.26 5.29 7.41
N LEU A 52 0.08 5.06 6.11
CA LEU A 52 -0.05 3.72 5.54
C LEU A 52 0.28 3.77 4.06
N ILE A 53 0.86 2.69 3.55
CA ILE A 53 1.07 2.50 2.11
C ILE A 53 0.26 1.30 1.65
N LEU A 54 -0.53 1.48 0.58
CA LEU A 54 -1.14 0.38 -0.15
C LEU A 54 -0.27 0.10 -1.37
N MET A 55 0.28 -1.09 -1.46
CA MET A 55 1.27 -1.46 -2.48
C MET A 55 0.76 -2.59 -3.35
N ASP A 56 0.56 -2.31 -4.63
CA ASP A 56 0.29 -3.38 -5.59
C ASP A 56 1.57 -4.19 -5.82
N VAL A 57 1.46 -5.51 -5.70
CA VAL A 57 2.61 -6.39 -5.91
C VAL A 57 3.01 -6.44 -7.38
N GLY A 58 2.05 -6.35 -8.28
CA GLY A 58 2.26 -6.49 -9.72
C GLY A 58 2.71 -5.24 -10.45
N LEU A 59 3.47 -4.37 -9.81
CA LEU A 59 3.94 -3.15 -10.47
C LEU A 59 4.84 -3.46 -11.65
N GLY A 60 4.64 -2.71 -12.75
CA GLY A 60 5.57 -2.70 -13.86
C GLY A 60 6.78 -1.84 -13.55
N GLY A 61 7.72 -1.77 -14.48
CA GLY A 61 8.93 -0.99 -14.31
C GLY A 61 10.12 -1.83 -13.87
N SER A 62 11.16 -1.20 -13.37
CA SER A 62 12.41 -1.88 -13.03
C SER A 62 12.33 -2.62 -11.70
N ILE A 63 11.45 -2.21 -10.80
CA ILE A 63 11.22 -2.91 -9.52
C ILE A 63 9.73 -3.16 -9.35
N ASP A 64 9.39 -4.34 -8.81
CA ASP A 64 8.00 -4.69 -8.52
C ASP A 64 7.60 -4.19 -7.12
N GLY A 65 6.38 -4.52 -6.69
CA GLY A 65 5.88 -4.08 -5.40
C GLY A 65 6.61 -4.70 -4.22
N ILE A 66 7.04 -5.95 -4.34
CA ILE A 66 7.78 -6.63 -3.27
C ILE A 66 9.16 -5.99 -3.08
N GLU A 67 9.87 -5.76 -4.18
CA GLU A 67 11.18 -5.11 -4.11
C GLU A 67 11.06 -3.68 -3.62
N THR A 68 10.05 -2.94 -4.08
CA THR A 68 9.80 -1.59 -3.62
C THR A 68 9.57 -1.57 -2.10
N ALA A 69 8.75 -2.50 -1.60
CA ALA A 69 8.46 -2.59 -0.17
C ALA A 69 9.72 -2.94 0.63
N ARG A 70 10.55 -3.81 0.09
CA ARG A 70 11.83 -4.16 0.73
C ARG A 70 12.71 -2.92 0.90
N LEU A 71 12.81 -2.11 -0.16
CA LEU A 71 13.60 -0.87 -0.12
C LEU A 71 13.00 0.15 0.85
N ILE A 72 11.68 0.25 0.89
CA ILE A 72 11.00 1.14 1.83
C ILE A 72 11.33 0.75 3.26
N ARG A 73 11.27 -0.55 3.58
CA ARG A 73 11.54 -1.05 4.93
C ARG A 73 12.97 -0.75 5.39
N GLN A 74 13.91 -0.59 4.47
CA GLN A 74 15.28 -0.26 4.82
C GLN A 74 15.45 1.18 5.30
N GLN A 75 14.57 2.08 4.90
CA GLN A 75 14.75 3.51 5.15
C GLN A 75 13.65 4.14 6.00
N TRP A 76 12.44 3.59 5.97
CA TRP A 76 11.31 4.20 6.67
C TRP A 76 10.55 3.16 7.48
N SER A 77 9.98 3.61 8.60
CA SER A 77 9.10 2.80 9.42
C SER A 77 7.66 3.24 9.15
N VAL A 78 7.02 2.58 8.19
CA VAL A 78 5.64 2.91 7.80
C VAL A 78 4.86 1.62 7.59
N PRO A 79 3.61 1.55 8.08
CA PRO A 79 2.76 0.37 7.83
C PRO A 79 2.51 0.18 6.34
N LEU A 80 2.46 -1.07 5.91
CA LEU A 80 2.32 -1.39 4.49
C LEU A 80 1.39 -2.59 4.32
N ILE A 81 0.43 -2.43 3.40
CA ILE A 81 -0.48 -3.49 2.99
C ILE A 81 -0.19 -3.81 1.53
N PHE A 82 0.05 -5.08 1.23
CA PHE A 82 0.11 -5.52 -0.17
C PHE A 82 -1.28 -5.78 -0.71
N ILE A 83 -1.50 -5.41 -1.97
CA ILE A 83 -2.67 -5.79 -2.74
C ILE A 83 -2.17 -6.64 -3.89
N THR A 84 -2.72 -7.84 -4.07
CA THR A 84 -2.20 -8.76 -5.07
C THR A 84 -3.26 -9.70 -5.60
N ALA A 85 -3.17 -10.01 -6.91
CA ALA A 85 -3.91 -11.12 -7.51
C ALA A 85 -3.11 -12.42 -7.47
N TYR A 86 -1.85 -12.36 -7.08
CA TYR A 86 -0.93 -13.49 -7.15
C TYR A 86 -0.89 -14.22 -5.81
N THR A 87 -1.08 -15.55 -5.87
CA THR A 87 -1.09 -16.39 -4.68
C THR A 87 -0.14 -17.57 -4.79
N SER A 88 0.81 -17.53 -5.73
CA SER A 88 1.82 -18.57 -5.85
C SER A 88 2.70 -18.63 -4.60
N ASP A 89 3.26 -19.82 -4.33
CA ASP A 89 4.12 -20.00 -3.17
C ASP A 89 5.33 -19.06 -3.18
N LYS A 90 5.88 -18.81 -4.37
CA LYS A 90 7.03 -17.93 -4.54
C LYS A 90 6.67 -16.49 -4.16
N MET A 91 5.51 -16.02 -4.63
CA MET A 91 5.05 -14.67 -4.34
C MET A 91 4.74 -14.51 -2.85
N LEU A 92 4.07 -15.48 -2.26
CA LEU A 92 3.76 -15.46 -0.84
C LEU A 92 5.03 -15.45 0.01
N ALA A 93 6.03 -16.23 -0.37
CA ALA A 93 7.30 -16.26 0.33
C ALA A 93 8.02 -14.91 0.25
N GLY A 94 8.01 -14.28 -0.93
CA GLY A 94 8.58 -12.94 -1.12
C GLY A 94 7.89 -11.89 -0.27
N MET A 95 6.56 -11.93 -0.22
CA MET A 95 5.80 -11.00 0.61
C MET A 95 6.08 -11.19 2.09
N ARG A 96 6.18 -12.44 2.55
CA ARG A 96 6.47 -12.72 3.97
C ARG A 96 7.83 -12.17 4.41
N LYS A 97 8.82 -12.19 3.55
CA LYS A 97 10.15 -11.66 3.87
C LYS A 97 10.13 -10.17 4.15
N VAL A 98 9.20 -9.45 3.54
CA VAL A 98 9.03 -8.02 3.80
C VAL A 98 8.31 -7.79 5.12
N ALA A 99 7.57 -8.77 5.60
CA ALA A 99 6.73 -8.69 6.81
C ALA A 99 5.72 -7.53 6.70
N PRO A 100 4.80 -7.60 5.73
CA PRO A 100 3.78 -6.56 5.59
C PRO A 100 2.82 -6.58 6.77
N ASP A 101 2.15 -5.46 7.00
CA ASP A 101 1.14 -5.36 8.05
C ASP A 101 -0.19 -5.97 7.64
N GLY A 102 -0.39 -6.21 6.35
CA GLY A 102 -1.56 -6.88 5.84
C GLY A 102 -1.39 -7.25 4.37
N VAL A 103 -2.23 -8.17 3.91
CA VAL A 103 -2.27 -8.59 2.51
C VAL A 103 -3.73 -8.69 2.10
N LEU A 104 -4.09 -8.04 0.99
CA LEU A 104 -5.43 -8.08 0.44
C LEU A 104 -5.37 -8.75 -0.93
N ILE A 105 -6.14 -9.83 -1.10
CA ILE A 105 -6.15 -10.62 -2.32
C ILE A 105 -7.26 -10.11 -3.25
N LYS A 106 -6.93 -9.86 -4.51
CA LYS A 106 -7.93 -9.49 -5.54
C LYS A 106 -8.66 -10.74 -6.02
N PRO A 107 -9.95 -10.64 -6.34
CA PRO A 107 -10.82 -9.48 -6.15
C PRO A 107 -11.27 -9.33 -4.71
N PHE A 108 -11.52 -8.09 -4.29
CA PHE A 108 -12.00 -7.80 -2.95
C PHE A 108 -13.13 -6.77 -3.04
N ILE A 109 -13.93 -6.69 -1.99
CA ILE A 109 -14.96 -5.65 -1.89
C ILE A 109 -14.43 -4.49 -1.03
N TYR A 110 -15.04 -3.32 -1.19
CA TYR A 110 -14.52 -2.11 -0.53
C TYR A 110 -14.52 -2.21 1.00
N THR A 111 -15.45 -2.97 1.59
CA THR A 111 -15.47 -3.14 3.05
C THR A 111 -14.28 -3.94 3.55
N GLU A 112 -13.82 -4.93 2.78
CA GLU A 112 -12.62 -5.68 3.13
C GLU A 112 -11.39 -4.77 3.15
N LEU A 113 -11.26 -3.91 2.15
CA LEU A 113 -10.17 -2.95 2.09
C LEU A 113 -10.21 -2.01 3.29
N LEU A 114 -11.36 -1.39 3.55
CA LEU A 114 -11.48 -0.40 4.62
C LEU A 114 -11.28 -1.02 6.00
N ASP A 115 -11.79 -2.23 6.22
CA ASP A 115 -11.58 -2.92 7.49
C ASP A 115 -10.11 -3.21 7.72
N LEU A 116 -9.41 -3.68 6.69
CA LEU A 116 -7.98 -3.97 6.81
C LEU A 116 -7.17 -2.70 7.07
N VAL A 117 -7.46 -1.64 6.33
CA VAL A 117 -6.77 -0.35 6.50
C VAL A 117 -6.95 0.15 7.94
N ARG A 118 -8.19 0.16 8.43
CA ARG A 118 -8.48 0.62 9.78
C ARG A 118 -7.79 -0.25 10.82
N ASN A 119 -7.86 -1.57 10.66
CA ASN A 119 -7.24 -2.47 11.63
C ASN A 119 -5.72 -2.29 11.70
N VAL A 120 -5.07 -2.10 10.56
CA VAL A 120 -3.62 -1.88 10.55
C VAL A 120 -3.26 -0.55 11.20
N ILE A 121 -3.97 0.52 10.87
CA ILE A 121 -3.71 1.83 11.46
C ILE A 121 -3.95 1.82 12.97
N ASP A 122 -5.06 1.22 13.41
CA ASP A 122 -5.38 1.13 14.83
C ASP A 122 -4.36 0.30 15.59
N HIS A 123 -3.89 -0.79 15.01
CA HIS A 123 -2.88 -1.64 15.64
C HIS A 123 -1.57 -0.87 15.85
N VAL A 124 -1.12 -0.16 14.85
CA VAL A 124 0.12 0.62 14.93
C VAL A 124 0.00 1.70 16.00
N ARG A 125 -1.16 2.37 16.08
CA ARG A 125 -1.40 3.41 17.08
C ARG A 125 -1.47 2.87 18.51
N SER A 126 -1.83 1.60 18.66
CA SER A 126 -1.98 0.97 19.97
C SER A 126 -0.64 0.53 20.56
N THR A 127 0.41 0.51 19.76
CA THR A 127 1.74 0.05 20.20
C THR A 127 2.74 1.21 20.50
#